data_5703c1b8dcc4ddc1cfa9554ee7a8064c
#
_entry.id   5703c1b8dcc4ddc1cfa9554ee7a8064c
#
_cell.length_a   1.000
_cell.length_b   1.000
_cell.length_c   1.000
_cell.angle_alpha   90.00
_cell.angle_beta   90.00
_cell.angle_gamma   90.00
#
_symmetry.space_group_name_H-M   'P 1'
#
loop_
_entity.id
_entity.type
_entity.pdbx_description
1 polymer ?
#
loop_
_entity_poly.entity_id
_entity_poly.type
_entity_poly.pdbx_seq_one_letter_code
_entity_poly.pdbx_strand_id
1 'polypeptide(L)'
;MTQIKRLYASSGPEVIIETLQITIGSDVHYLCQGYDNITATTENGDAVTFSACAIDIALPARNADGTQDLKFALCNIDGVVSTAIRNALANRLSAFLTYRRYISTDLAAPAEVPYTLKIKSGSWTATEVQITAGYMNIHDTAWPRYRYTLPVFPGLRYIS
;
A
#
# COMPACT_ATOMS: atom_id res chain seq x y z
N MET A 1 -12.65 9.49 -20.00
CA MET A 1 -13.46 8.42 -19.34
C MET A 1 -12.46 7.39 -18.88
N THR A 2 -12.37 7.06 -17.60
CA THR A 2 -11.43 6.04 -17.13
C THR A 2 -11.81 4.68 -17.71
N GLN A 3 -10.84 3.88 -18.12
CA GLN A 3 -11.04 2.57 -18.73
C GLN A 3 -11.90 1.65 -17.85
N ILE A 4 -11.75 1.76 -16.53
CA ILE A 4 -12.57 1.03 -15.56
C ILE A 4 -14.06 1.38 -15.65
N LYS A 5 -14.43 2.64 -15.88
CA LYS A 5 -15.85 3.02 -16.05
C LYS A 5 -16.44 2.40 -17.33
N ARG A 6 -15.64 2.24 -18.37
CA ARG A 6 -16.04 1.53 -19.58
C ARG A 6 -16.28 0.05 -19.28
N LEU A 7 -15.39 -0.58 -18.51
CA LEU A 7 -15.50 -1.99 -18.14
C LEU A 7 -16.79 -2.26 -17.34
N TYR A 8 -17.11 -1.44 -16.37
CA TYR A 8 -18.36 -1.58 -15.59
C TYR A 8 -19.63 -1.32 -16.42
N ALA A 9 -19.50 -0.58 -17.52
CA ALA A 9 -20.62 -0.31 -18.44
C ALA A 9 -20.75 -1.35 -19.56
N SER A 10 -19.74 -2.19 -19.79
CA SER A 10 -19.70 -3.23 -20.80
C SER A 10 -19.75 -4.61 -20.17
N SER A 11 -20.42 -5.57 -20.79
CA SER A 11 -20.41 -6.98 -20.37
C SER A 11 -19.33 -7.77 -21.13
N GLY A 12 -18.13 -7.21 -21.28
CA GLY A 12 -17.01 -7.86 -21.97
C GLY A 12 -16.33 -8.94 -21.10
N PRO A 13 -15.49 -9.80 -21.72
CA PRO A 13 -14.72 -10.84 -21.01
C PRO A 13 -13.48 -10.28 -20.28
N GLU A 14 -13.34 -8.97 -20.17
CA GLU A 14 -12.20 -8.31 -19.57
C GLU A 14 -12.21 -8.51 -18.05
N VAL A 15 -11.05 -8.82 -17.50
CA VAL A 15 -10.84 -9.04 -16.05
C VAL A 15 -9.99 -7.93 -15.48
N ILE A 16 -10.35 -7.46 -14.29
CA ILE A 16 -9.53 -6.52 -13.54
C ILE A 16 -8.45 -7.31 -12.81
N ILE A 17 -7.20 -6.91 -13.01
CA ILE A 17 -6.04 -7.48 -12.34
C ILE A 17 -5.59 -6.47 -11.28
N GLU A 18 -5.61 -6.91 -10.04
CA GLU A 18 -5.14 -6.12 -8.91
C GLU A 18 -3.67 -6.38 -8.65
N THR A 19 -2.91 -5.30 -8.50
CA THR A 19 -1.47 -5.39 -8.27
C THR A 19 -1.06 -4.52 -7.09
N LEU A 20 -0.04 -4.99 -6.38
CA LEU A 20 0.55 -4.30 -5.24
C LEU A 20 2.06 -4.13 -5.47
N GLN A 21 2.54 -2.95 -5.21
CA GLN A 21 3.98 -2.68 -5.10
C GLN A 21 4.28 -2.30 -3.66
N ILE A 22 5.19 -3.03 -3.03
CA ILE A 22 5.64 -2.76 -1.68
C ILE A 22 7.06 -2.21 -1.77
N THR A 23 7.25 -0.98 -1.34
CA THR A 23 8.55 -0.29 -1.34
C THR A 23 9.04 -0.15 0.09
N ILE A 24 10.20 -0.71 0.39
CA ILE A 24 10.84 -0.70 1.71
C ILE A 24 12.25 -0.15 1.56
N GLY A 25 12.45 1.12 1.89
CA GLY A 25 13.74 1.77 1.64
C GLY A 25 14.10 1.74 0.15
N SER A 26 15.13 0.95 -0.22
CA SER A 26 15.57 0.71 -1.60
C SER A 26 14.94 -0.51 -2.25
N ASP A 27 14.36 -1.40 -1.46
CA ASP A 27 13.84 -2.68 -1.95
C ASP A 27 12.40 -2.53 -2.41
N VAL A 28 12.10 -3.07 -3.59
CA VAL A 28 10.77 -2.99 -4.20
C VAL A 28 10.31 -4.40 -4.58
N HIS A 29 9.12 -4.75 -4.09
CA HIS A 29 8.46 -6.01 -4.38
C HIS A 29 7.19 -5.76 -5.18
N TYR A 30 7.05 -6.45 -6.32
CA TYR A 30 5.89 -6.36 -7.20
C TYR A 30 5.09 -7.64 -7.11
N LEU A 31 3.81 -7.54 -6.76
CA LEU A 31 2.90 -8.65 -6.56
C LEU A 31 1.63 -8.44 -7.38
N CYS A 32 1.06 -9.50 -7.94
CA CYS A 32 -0.25 -9.47 -8.59
C CYS A 32 -1.16 -10.56 -8.05
N GLN A 33 -2.44 -10.26 -8.03
CA GLN A 33 -3.45 -11.26 -7.72
C GLN A 33 -3.64 -12.18 -8.93
N GLY A 34 -3.28 -13.45 -8.77
CA GLY A 34 -3.41 -14.43 -9.85
C GLY A 34 -2.53 -15.65 -9.64
N TYR A 35 -2.49 -16.49 -10.66
CA TYR A 35 -1.70 -17.71 -10.68
C TYR A 35 -0.42 -17.57 -11.51
N ASP A 36 -0.41 -16.64 -12.46
CA ASP A 36 0.70 -16.42 -13.38
C ASP A 36 1.33 -15.04 -13.17
N ASN A 37 2.65 -14.98 -13.38
CA ASN A 37 3.37 -13.72 -13.35
C ASN A 37 2.96 -12.84 -14.54
N ILE A 38 2.77 -11.56 -14.31
CA ILE A 38 2.30 -10.60 -15.31
C ILE A 38 3.33 -9.50 -15.47
N THR A 39 3.69 -9.20 -16.73
CA THR A 39 4.49 -8.02 -17.05
C THR A 39 3.59 -6.90 -17.48
N ALA A 40 3.62 -5.79 -16.74
CA ALA A 40 2.82 -4.60 -17.03
C ALA A 40 3.66 -3.33 -16.88
N THR A 41 3.22 -2.27 -17.53
CA THR A 41 3.92 -0.99 -17.50
C THR A 41 3.36 -0.12 -16.39
N THR A 42 4.24 0.48 -15.60
CA THR A 42 3.87 1.41 -14.52
C THR A 42 3.49 2.78 -15.10
N GLU A 43 2.98 3.67 -14.24
CA GLU A 43 2.70 5.07 -14.59
C GLU A 43 3.92 5.86 -15.07
N ASN A 44 5.11 5.40 -14.71
CA ASN A 44 6.39 6.02 -15.11
C ASN A 44 6.89 5.54 -16.48
N GLY A 45 6.24 4.54 -17.07
CA GLY A 45 6.68 3.92 -18.32
C GLY A 45 7.63 2.74 -18.14
N ASP A 46 7.90 2.32 -16.90
CA ASP A 46 8.77 1.19 -16.62
C ASP A 46 7.97 -0.12 -16.75
N ALA A 47 8.47 -1.05 -17.58
CA ALA A 47 7.92 -2.39 -17.66
C ALA A 47 8.46 -3.25 -16.51
N VAL A 48 7.57 -3.71 -15.63
CA VAL A 48 7.91 -4.52 -14.46
C VAL A 48 7.14 -5.82 -14.46
N THR A 49 7.76 -6.87 -13.92
CA THR A 49 7.11 -8.16 -13.75
C THR A 49 6.57 -8.28 -12.35
N PHE A 50 5.27 -8.48 -12.25
CA PHE A 50 4.56 -8.74 -11.00
C PHE A 50 4.53 -10.24 -10.75
N SER A 51 4.96 -10.65 -9.57
CA SER A 51 4.93 -12.05 -9.13
C SER A 51 3.51 -12.43 -8.71
N ALA A 52 3.04 -13.57 -9.19
CA ALA A 52 1.74 -14.10 -8.81
C ALA A 52 1.69 -14.44 -7.32
N CYS A 53 0.65 -13.99 -6.64
CA CYS A 53 0.44 -14.27 -5.23
C CYS A 53 -1.06 -14.32 -4.94
N ALA A 54 -1.46 -15.13 -3.96
CA ALA A 54 -2.81 -15.05 -3.43
C ALA A 54 -2.92 -13.81 -2.55
N ILE A 55 -3.64 -12.82 -3.03
CA ILE A 55 -3.84 -11.53 -2.36
C ILE A 55 -5.33 -11.37 -2.10
N ASP A 56 -5.69 -11.03 -0.87
CA ASP A 56 -7.02 -10.57 -0.52
C ASP A 56 -6.95 -9.09 -0.13
N ILE A 57 -7.70 -8.24 -0.83
CA ILE A 57 -7.65 -6.80 -0.67
C ILE A 57 -9.01 -6.29 -0.22
N ALA A 58 -9.07 -5.76 1.00
CA ALA A 58 -10.21 -5.01 1.48
C ALA A 58 -9.96 -3.51 1.26
N LEU A 59 -10.62 -2.95 0.25
CA LEU A 59 -10.55 -1.52 -0.04
C LEU A 59 -11.06 -0.69 1.14
N PRO A 60 -10.48 0.51 1.38
CA PRO A 60 -10.86 1.35 2.49
C PRO A 60 -12.34 1.76 2.40
N ALA A 61 -13.06 1.58 3.51
CA ALA A 61 -14.39 2.15 3.65
C ALA A 61 -14.29 3.68 3.67
N ARG A 62 -15.27 4.35 3.09
CA ARG A 62 -15.40 5.82 3.21
C ARG A 62 -15.99 6.14 4.58
N ASN A 63 -15.13 6.30 5.57
CA ASN A 63 -15.53 6.64 6.93
C ASN A 63 -15.57 8.17 7.10
N ALA A 64 -16.52 8.65 7.91
CA ALA A 64 -16.63 10.06 8.27
C ALA A 64 -15.44 10.54 9.11
N ASP A 65 -14.73 9.64 9.76
CA ASP A 65 -13.58 9.92 10.66
C ASP A 65 -12.30 10.29 9.90
N GLY A 66 -12.31 10.29 8.56
CA GLY A 66 -11.13 10.53 7.74
C GLY A 66 -10.08 9.42 7.77
N THR A 67 -10.34 8.31 8.47
CA THR A 67 -9.49 7.13 8.47
C THR A 67 -9.83 6.28 7.26
N GLN A 68 -8.94 6.25 6.28
CA GLN A 68 -9.05 5.41 5.11
C GLN A 68 -7.89 4.42 5.13
N ASP A 69 -8.11 3.28 5.77
CA ASP A 69 -7.13 2.23 5.86
C ASP A 69 -7.46 1.09 4.89
N LEU A 70 -6.51 0.78 4.02
CA LEU A 70 -6.54 -0.39 3.16
C LEU A 70 -5.97 -1.55 3.95
N LYS A 71 -6.74 -2.62 4.07
CA LYS A 71 -6.27 -3.87 4.66
C LYS A 71 -6.07 -4.87 3.54
N PHE A 72 -4.97 -5.56 3.58
CA PHE A 72 -4.70 -6.63 2.64
C PHE A 72 -4.00 -7.79 3.33
N ALA A 73 -4.28 -8.97 2.85
CA ALA A 73 -3.68 -10.21 3.27
C ALA A 73 -2.90 -10.80 2.10
N LEU A 74 -1.68 -11.25 2.37
CA LEU A 74 -0.82 -11.92 1.43
C LEU A 74 -0.57 -13.35 1.88
N CYS A 75 -0.60 -14.27 0.94
CA CYS A 75 -0.10 -15.61 1.19
C CYS A 75 1.42 -15.59 1.39
N ASN A 76 1.89 -16.17 2.48
CA ASN A 76 3.30 -16.13 2.90
C ASN A 76 4.08 -17.39 2.46
N ILE A 77 3.81 -17.90 1.26
CA ILE A 77 4.42 -19.17 0.81
C ILE A 77 5.94 -19.07 0.77
N ASP A 78 6.49 -17.98 0.24
CA ASP A 78 7.94 -17.83 0.09
C ASP A 78 8.61 -17.11 1.28
N GLY A 79 7.85 -16.52 2.17
CA GLY A 79 8.35 -15.80 3.35
C GLY A 79 9.18 -14.54 3.06
N VAL A 80 9.47 -14.23 1.81
CA VAL A 80 10.36 -13.14 1.38
C VAL A 80 9.75 -11.79 1.76
N VAL A 81 8.49 -11.56 1.38
CA VAL A 81 7.79 -10.29 1.63
C VAL A 81 7.56 -10.08 3.13
N SER A 82 7.18 -11.14 3.85
CA SER A 82 6.96 -11.06 5.29
C SER A 82 8.25 -10.75 6.05
N THR A 83 9.36 -11.33 5.62
CA THR A 83 10.67 -11.07 6.21
C THR A 83 11.12 -9.64 5.93
N ALA A 84 10.94 -9.14 4.72
CA ALA A 84 11.25 -7.77 4.35
C ALA A 84 10.44 -6.76 5.16
N ILE A 85 9.12 -6.98 5.30
CA ILE A 85 8.24 -6.10 6.10
C ILE A 85 8.60 -6.15 7.58
N ARG A 86 8.90 -7.33 8.11
CA ARG A 86 9.34 -7.51 9.51
C ARG A 86 10.61 -6.73 9.78
N ASN A 87 11.59 -6.84 8.90
CA ASN A 87 12.85 -6.12 9.01
C ASN A 87 12.65 -4.61 8.91
N ALA A 88 11.77 -4.16 8.03
CA ALA A 88 11.42 -2.75 7.91
C ALA A 88 10.80 -2.20 9.20
N LEU A 89 9.86 -2.91 9.78
CA LEU A 89 9.22 -2.52 11.04
C LEU A 89 10.21 -2.52 12.22
N ALA A 90 11.08 -3.54 12.31
CA ALA A 90 12.12 -3.63 13.34
C ALA A 90 13.11 -2.46 13.25
N ASN A 91 13.51 -2.09 12.04
CA ASN A 91 14.46 -1.01 11.77
C ASN A 91 13.79 0.38 11.66
N ARG A 92 12.46 0.48 11.90
CA ARG A 92 11.65 1.70 11.75
C ARG A 92 11.80 2.36 10.37
N LEU A 93 12.03 1.57 9.34
CA LEU A 93 12.06 2.05 7.97
C LEU A 93 10.64 2.37 7.50
N SER A 94 10.50 3.46 6.74
CA SER A 94 9.21 3.76 6.12
C SER A 94 8.96 2.78 4.99
N ALA A 95 7.82 2.10 5.05
CA ALA A 95 7.35 1.23 4.00
C ALA A 95 6.10 1.84 3.36
N PHE A 96 6.05 1.79 2.04
CA PHE A 96 4.95 2.31 1.23
C PHE A 96 4.35 1.19 0.41
N LEU A 97 3.06 1.27 0.22
CA LEU A 97 2.27 0.40 -0.62
C LEU A 97 1.69 1.21 -1.77
N THR A 98 1.91 0.80 -3.00
CA THR A 98 1.22 1.35 -4.17
C THR A 98 0.31 0.29 -4.77
N TYR A 99 -0.97 0.60 -4.81
CA TYR A 99 -2.01 -0.25 -5.38
C TYR A 99 -2.36 0.22 -6.78
N ARG A 100 -2.36 -0.71 -7.74
CA ARG A 100 -2.72 -0.46 -9.14
C ARG A 100 -3.72 -1.48 -9.62
N ARG A 101 -4.55 -1.07 -10.56
CA ARG A 101 -5.44 -1.95 -11.31
C ARG A 101 -5.08 -1.92 -12.78
N TYR A 102 -5.04 -3.08 -13.37
CA TYR A 102 -4.90 -3.25 -14.81
C TYR A 102 -6.11 -3.96 -15.37
N ILE A 103 -6.33 -3.83 -16.67
CA ILE A 103 -7.32 -4.61 -17.40
C ILE A 103 -6.55 -5.69 -18.17
N SER A 104 -7.05 -6.92 -18.18
CA SER A 104 -6.38 -8.06 -18.80
C SER A 104 -6.02 -7.85 -20.29
N THR A 105 -6.77 -7.00 -20.97
CA THR A 105 -6.55 -6.65 -22.39
C THR A 105 -5.58 -5.48 -22.60
N ASP A 106 -5.29 -4.71 -21.54
CA ASP A 106 -4.40 -3.54 -21.62
C ASP A 106 -3.50 -3.45 -20.40
N LEU A 107 -2.27 -3.95 -20.56
CA LEU A 107 -1.23 -3.93 -19.55
C LEU A 107 -0.20 -2.80 -19.77
N ALA A 108 -0.42 -1.96 -20.78
CA ALA A 108 0.49 -0.88 -21.14
C ALA A 108 0.42 0.31 -20.18
N ALA A 109 -0.69 0.46 -19.44
CA ALA A 109 -0.84 1.49 -18.44
C ALA A 109 -1.84 1.06 -17.36
N PRO A 110 -1.72 1.59 -16.12
CA PRO A 110 -2.73 1.38 -15.10
C PRO A 110 -4.09 1.92 -15.54
N ALA A 111 -5.14 1.15 -15.32
CA ALA A 111 -6.51 1.51 -15.74
C ALA A 111 -7.11 2.64 -14.89
N GLU A 112 -6.53 2.91 -13.72
CA GLU A 112 -6.92 3.94 -12.77
C GLU A 112 -5.68 4.58 -12.15
N VAL A 113 -5.84 5.78 -11.59
CA VAL A 113 -4.76 6.45 -10.86
C VAL A 113 -4.31 5.60 -9.68
N PRO A 114 -3.02 5.27 -9.57
CA PRO A 114 -2.50 4.48 -8.47
C PRO A 114 -2.70 5.14 -7.11
N TYR A 115 -2.94 4.32 -6.08
CA TYR A 115 -3.02 4.77 -4.69
C TYR A 115 -1.75 4.41 -3.96
N THR A 116 -1.03 5.42 -3.45
CA THR A 116 0.14 5.19 -2.61
C THR A 116 -0.20 5.46 -1.16
N LEU A 117 -0.01 4.46 -0.32
CA LEU A 117 -0.35 4.46 1.10
C LEU A 117 0.89 4.13 1.93
N LYS A 118 0.96 4.67 3.14
CA LYS A 118 2.01 4.29 4.09
C LYS A 118 1.56 3.07 4.89
N ILE A 119 2.44 2.07 5.02
CA ILE A 119 2.20 0.92 5.89
C ILE A 119 2.24 1.39 7.34
N LYS A 120 1.16 1.14 8.08
CA LYS A 120 0.99 1.54 9.48
C LYS A 120 1.33 0.40 10.42
N SER A 121 0.80 -0.78 10.12
CA SER A 121 0.98 -1.97 10.94
C SER A 121 0.92 -3.24 10.10
N GLY A 122 1.46 -4.32 10.62
CA GLY A 122 1.37 -5.64 10.03
C GLY A 122 1.36 -6.72 11.12
N SER A 123 0.62 -7.77 10.86
CA SER A 123 0.64 -9.01 11.63
C SER A 123 0.93 -10.17 10.69
N TRP A 124 1.66 -11.14 11.15
CA TRP A 124 2.09 -12.28 10.34
C TRP A 124 1.89 -13.58 11.09
N THR A 125 1.37 -14.53 10.38
CA THR A 125 1.29 -15.94 10.77
C THR A 125 2.23 -16.75 9.88
N ALA A 126 2.30 -18.04 10.09
CA ALA A 126 3.12 -18.93 9.23
C ALA A 126 2.64 -18.96 7.76
N THR A 127 1.34 -18.74 7.54
CA THR A 127 0.69 -18.90 6.23
C THR A 127 0.23 -17.58 5.62
N GLU A 128 0.05 -16.53 6.41
CA GLU A 128 -0.58 -15.29 6.00
C GLU A 128 0.10 -14.07 6.61
N VAL A 129 0.21 -13.01 5.85
CA VAL A 129 0.65 -11.68 6.29
C VAL A 129 -0.49 -10.71 6.11
N GLN A 130 -0.98 -10.15 7.19
CA GLN A 130 -2.01 -9.10 7.17
C GLN A 130 -1.35 -7.74 7.37
N ILE A 131 -1.59 -6.81 6.48
CA ILE A 131 -1.00 -5.48 6.50
C ILE A 131 -2.10 -4.44 6.46
N THR A 132 -1.93 -3.40 7.26
CA THR A 132 -2.78 -2.21 7.25
C THR A 132 -1.96 -1.04 6.73
N ALA A 133 -2.40 -0.46 5.61
CA ALA A 133 -1.82 0.72 5.01
C ALA A 133 -2.86 1.84 4.92
N GLY A 134 -2.45 3.08 5.12
CA GLY A 134 -3.38 4.20 5.08
C GLY A 134 -2.67 5.51 4.86
N TYR A 135 -3.48 6.54 4.59
CA TYR A 135 -3.00 7.92 4.56
C TYR A 135 -2.67 8.40 5.97
N MET A 136 -1.89 9.47 6.06
CA MET A 136 -1.63 10.13 7.32
C MET A 136 -2.96 10.67 7.88
N ASN A 137 -3.34 10.22 9.07
CA ASN A 137 -4.50 10.77 9.75
C ASN A 137 -4.15 12.14 10.33
N ILE A 138 -4.76 13.19 9.77
CA ILE A 138 -4.54 14.57 10.22
C ILE A 138 -5.11 14.79 11.62
N HIS A 139 -6.19 14.10 11.98
CA HIS A 139 -6.84 14.20 13.30
C HIS A 139 -5.95 13.66 14.43
N ASP A 140 -5.12 12.64 14.14
CA ASP A 140 -4.18 12.07 15.11
C ASP A 140 -2.83 12.80 15.13
N THR A 141 -2.66 13.80 14.26
CA THR A 141 -1.43 14.57 14.19
C THR A 141 -1.51 15.76 15.13
N ALA A 142 -0.68 15.75 16.17
CA ALA A 142 -0.62 16.87 17.11
C ALA A 142 -0.26 18.17 16.39
N TRP A 143 -1.04 19.20 16.59
CA TRP A 143 -0.78 20.56 16.11
C TRP A 143 -0.73 21.54 17.31
N PRO A 144 0.31 22.40 17.43
CA PRO A 144 1.48 22.50 16.56
C PRO A 144 2.44 21.32 16.70
N ARG A 145 3.21 21.02 15.64
CA ARG A 145 4.20 19.93 15.62
C ARG A 145 5.33 20.14 16.61
N TYR A 146 5.67 21.38 16.90
CA TYR A 146 6.64 21.75 17.91
C TYR A 146 5.96 21.84 19.27
N ARG A 147 6.42 21.01 20.18
CA ARG A 147 5.98 21.07 21.59
C ARG A 147 7.04 21.80 22.40
N TYR A 148 6.59 22.72 23.24
CA TYR A 148 7.43 23.36 24.23
C TYR A 148 7.73 22.33 25.35
N THR A 149 8.89 21.70 25.28
CA THR A 149 9.33 20.73 26.30
C THR A 149 10.55 21.25 27.03
N LEU A 150 10.70 20.89 28.29
CA LEU A 150 11.82 21.32 29.14
C LEU A 150 13.22 21.09 28.53
N PRO A 151 13.47 19.96 27.82
CA PRO A 151 14.78 19.76 27.19
C PRO A 151 15.10 20.75 26.07
N VAL A 152 14.08 21.22 25.35
CA VAL A 152 14.23 22.15 24.22
C VAL A 152 14.14 23.60 24.69
N PHE A 153 13.32 23.87 25.69
CA PHE A 153 13.06 25.19 26.26
C PHE A 153 13.25 25.16 27.79
N PRO A 154 14.48 25.19 28.28
CA PRO A 154 14.76 25.09 29.72
C PRO A 154 14.15 26.23 30.54
N GLY A 155 13.85 27.36 29.92
CA GLY A 155 13.16 28.49 30.53
C GLY A 155 11.74 28.19 31.03
N LEU A 156 11.10 27.11 30.54
CA LEU A 156 9.78 26.67 31.02
C LEU A 156 9.80 26.29 32.53
N ARG A 157 10.99 26.02 33.08
CA ARG A 157 11.15 25.71 34.49
C ARG A 157 10.84 26.89 35.42
N TYR A 158 10.84 28.10 34.87
CA TYR A 158 10.63 29.36 35.62
C TYR A 158 9.25 29.99 35.39
N ILE A 159 8.39 29.32 34.62
CA ILE A 159 7.01 29.72 34.40
C ILE A 159 6.17 28.93 35.39
N SER A 160 5.88 29.51 36.53
CA SER A 160 4.94 29.00 37.54
C SER A 160 3.67 29.84 37.56
#